data_d196df50f0f2e16d4c2493014987719d
#
_entry.id   d196df50f0f2e16d4c2493014987719d
#
_cell.length_a   1.000
_cell.length_b   1.000
_cell.length_c   1.000
_cell.angle_alpha   90.00
_cell.angle_beta   90.00
_cell.angle_gamma   90.00
#
_symmetry.space_group_name_H-M   'P 1'
#
loop_
_entity.id
_entity.type
_entity.pdbx_description
1 polymer ?
#
loop_
_entity_poly.entity_id
_entity_poly.type
_entity_poly.pdbx_seq_one_letter_code
_entity_poly.pdbx_strand_id
1 'polypeptide(L)'
;IILDVFEDAMKIAFFSESFGGPHPMTQAQIDFIDNWEVENYRRSVAAGASKGRAENKTIIVTGAAMGFGEGIARCLLQEGANIVVADLNEEVGKATVEKFNSLAKSNRAIFVKTNVGEIQSIENLVQETVCNFGAIDCFISNAGVLRAGSLEDMTPENFEFVTKINYNAYFYCTKVVSLVQKLQTKYAKPDYYADIIQINSKSGLRGSKANFAYAGGKFGGIGLTQSFALELAPYRIKVNSICPGNYYDGPLWSDPVNGLFVQYLNAGKVPGAKTIDDVKAFYLSQVPMRKGCTPEDVTKGVLYLMEQCGETGQALPITGGQVM
;
A
#
# COMPACT_ATOMS: atom_id res chain seq x y z
N ILE A 1 -13.20 10.06 -18.85
CA ILE A 1 -13.18 9.32 -20.12
C ILE A 1 -14.02 8.05 -20.04
N ILE A 2 -13.74 7.06 -19.18
CA ILE A 2 -14.53 5.80 -19.12
C ILE A 2 -15.99 6.07 -18.77
N LEU A 3 -16.26 6.93 -17.79
CA LEU A 3 -17.62 7.31 -17.42
C LEU A 3 -18.33 8.08 -18.54
N ASP A 4 -17.62 8.97 -19.22
CA ASP A 4 -18.16 9.73 -20.35
C ASP A 4 -18.54 8.80 -21.51
N VAL A 5 -17.65 7.83 -21.84
CA VAL A 5 -17.94 6.84 -22.89
C VAL A 5 -19.13 5.96 -22.49
N PHE A 6 -19.26 5.58 -21.21
CA PHE A 6 -20.38 4.79 -20.72
C PHE A 6 -21.70 5.60 -20.77
N GLU A 7 -21.66 6.88 -20.36
CA GLU A 7 -22.81 7.78 -20.43
C GLU A 7 -23.28 7.99 -21.88
N ASP A 8 -22.34 8.20 -22.81
CA ASP A 8 -22.67 8.36 -24.24
C ASP A 8 -23.21 7.07 -24.83
N ALA A 9 -22.67 5.91 -24.47
CA ALA A 9 -23.21 4.62 -24.88
C ALA A 9 -24.64 4.39 -24.39
N MET A 10 -24.96 4.79 -23.17
CA MET A 10 -26.33 4.75 -22.63
C MET A 10 -27.27 5.70 -23.36
N LYS A 11 -26.82 6.93 -23.66
CA LYS A 11 -27.60 7.91 -24.45
C LYS A 11 -27.90 7.37 -25.84
N ILE A 12 -26.90 6.80 -26.52
CA ILE A 12 -27.07 6.19 -27.85
C ILE A 12 -28.09 5.05 -27.78
N ALA A 13 -27.97 4.15 -26.80
CA ALA A 13 -28.91 3.06 -26.61
C ALA A 13 -30.34 3.59 -26.40
N PHE A 14 -30.54 4.55 -25.51
CA PHE A 14 -31.83 5.16 -25.21
C PHE A 14 -32.45 5.85 -26.42
N PHE A 15 -31.69 6.69 -27.14
CA PHE A 15 -32.24 7.43 -28.27
C PHE A 15 -32.46 6.54 -29.50
N SER A 16 -31.74 5.42 -29.64
CA SER A 16 -31.94 4.47 -30.74
C SER A 16 -33.22 3.63 -30.63
N GLU A 17 -33.83 3.55 -29.42
CA GLU A 17 -35.07 2.80 -29.18
C GLU A 17 -36.20 3.18 -30.17
N SER A 18 -36.33 4.47 -30.51
CA SER A 18 -37.32 4.99 -31.46
C SER A 18 -37.04 4.54 -32.93
N PHE A 19 -35.88 3.98 -33.19
CA PHE A 19 -35.39 3.54 -34.51
C PHE A 19 -35.11 2.03 -34.58
N GLY A 20 -35.65 1.27 -33.65
CA GLY A 20 -35.47 -0.21 -33.60
C GLY A 20 -34.45 -0.68 -32.60
N GLY A 21 -33.93 0.20 -31.74
CA GLY A 21 -32.99 -0.10 -30.67
C GLY A 21 -31.51 -0.16 -31.11
N PRO A 22 -30.60 -0.40 -30.20
CA PRO A 22 -29.18 -0.51 -30.51
C PRO A 22 -28.88 -1.80 -31.28
N HIS A 23 -28.10 -1.69 -32.33
CA HIS A 23 -27.59 -2.82 -33.10
C HIS A 23 -26.11 -3.04 -32.81
N PRO A 24 -25.75 -3.85 -31.81
CA PRO A 24 -24.36 -4.14 -31.51
C PRO A 24 -23.68 -4.86 -32.69
N MET A 25 -22.39 -4.63 -32.84
CA MET A 25 -21.57 -5.28 -33.83
C MET A 25 -21.57 -6.81 -33.61
N THR A 26 -21.62 -7.55 -34.67
CA THR A 26 -21.42 -9.00 -34.64
C THR A 26 -19.97 -9.34 -34.28
N GLN A 27 -19.72 -10.53 -33.73
CA GLN A 27 -18.37 -10.97 -33.40
C GLN A 27 -17.42 -10.90 -34.62
N ALA A 28 -17.89 -11.25 -35.79
CA ALA A 28 -17.10 -11.16 -37.03
C ALA A 28 -16.69 -9.71 -37.37
N GLN A 29 -17.55 -8.74 -37.09
CA GLN A 29 -17.23 -7.31 -37.29
C GLN A 29 -16.23 -6.82 -36.24
N ILE A 30 -16.36 -7.28 -34.99
CA ILE A 30 -15.41 -7.01 -33.93
C ILE A 30 -14.04 -7.60 -34.27
N ASP A 31 -14.00 -8.89 -34.69
CA ASP A 31 -12.77 -9.58 -35.08
C ASP A 31 -12.09 -8.90 -36.25
N PHE A 32 -12.86 -8.40 -37.24
CA PHE A 32 -12.33 -7.65 -38.38
C PHE A 32 -11.62 -6.38 -37.92
N ILE A 33 -12.25 -5.58 -37.03
CA ILE A 33 -11.65 -4.35 -36.51
C ILE A 33 -10.43 -4.66 -35.64
N ASP A 34 -10.53 -5.67 -34.79
CA ASP A 34 -9.46 -6.08 -33.88
C ASP A 34 -8.22 -6.59 -34.64
N ASN A 35 -8.38 -7.16 -35.81
CA ASN A 35 -7.29 -7.62 -36.68
C ASN A 35 -6.87 -6.58 -37.74
N TRP A 36 -7.46 -5.41 -37.74
CA TRP A 36 -7.12 -4.37 -38.71
C TRP A 36 -5.69 -3.88 -38.48
N GLU A 37 -4.89 -3.82 -39.54
CA GLU A 37 -3.46 -3.50 -39.52
C GLU A 37 -3.17 -2.14 -38.83
N VAL A 38 -4.01 -1.14 -39.10
CA VAL A 38 -3.89 0.19 -38.50
C VAL A 38 -4.13 0.16 -36.99
N GLU A 39 -5.10 -0.61 -36.51
CA GLU A 39 -5.36 -0.74 -35.08
C GLU A 39 -4.29 -1.58 -34.39
N ASN A 40 -3.76 -2.61 -35.04
CA ASN A 40 -2.63 -3.38 -34.55
C ASN A 40 -1.36 -2.49 -34.46
N TYR A 41 -1.12 -1.63 -35.44
CA TYR A 41 -0.04 -0.65 -35.41
C TYR A 41 -0.22 0.36 -34.25
N ARG A 42 -1.41 0.94 -34.08
CA ARG A 42 -1.72 1.84 -32.97
C ARG A 42 -1.51 1.16 -31.62
N ARG A 43 -1.97 -0.10 -31.47
CA ARG A 43 -1.74 -0.91 -30.26
C ARG A 43 -0.24 -1.15 -30.04
N SER A 44 0.53 -1.44 -31.08
CA SER A 44 1.97 -1.66 -31.00
C SER A 44 2.72 -0.38 -30.58
N VAL A 45 2.33 0.78 -31.10
CA VAL A 45 2.88 2.09 -30.70
C VAL A 45 2.51 2.42 -29.27
N ALA A 46 1.29 2.17 -28.86
CA ALA A 46 0.85 2.33 -27.47
C ALA A 46 1.52 1.33 -26.50
N ALA A 47 1.83 0.12 -26.98
CA ALA A 47 2.52 -0.92 -26.21
C ALA A 47 4.04 -0.76 -26.17
N GLY A 48 4.62 0.15 -26.98
CA GLY A 48 6.06 0.28 -27.19
C GLY A 48 6.87 0.93 -26.07
N ALA A 49 6.23 1.37 -24.97
CA ALA A 49 6.92 1.70 -23.72
C ALA A 49 6.95 0.45 -22.84
N SER A 50 8.11 0.12 -22.26
CA SER A 50 8.20 -0.90 -21.20
C SER A 50 7.17 -0.58 -20.12
N LYS A 51 6.14 -1.41 -20.01
CA LYS A 51 5.11 -1.24 -18.98
C LYS A 51 5.72 -1.62 -17.63
N GLY A 52 5.56 -0.75 -16.63
CA GLY A 52 5.91 -1.09 -15.26
C GLY A 52 5.07 -2.26 -14.75
N ARG A 53 5.57 -2.93 -13.70
CA ARG A 53 4.93 -4.12 -13.10
C ARG A 53 3.56 -3.82 -12.44
N ALA A 54 3.29 -2.55 -12.11
CA ALA A 54 2.03 -2.07 -11.54
C ALA A 54 1.26 -1.15 -12.51
N GLU A 55 1.49 -1.27 -13.82
CA GLU A 55 0.92 -0.37 -14.82
C GLU A 55 -0.60 -0.30 -14.73
N ASN A 56 -1.11 0.93 -14.57
CA ASN A 56 -2.53 1.26 -14.41
C ASN A 56 -3.24 0.64 -13.20
N LYS A 57 -2.52 0.02 -12.26
CA LYS A 57 -3.09 -0.43 -10.99
C LYS A 57 -3.36 0.76 -10.08
N THR A 58 -4.54 0.83 -9.47
CA THR A 58 -4.87 1.82 -8.46
C THR A 58 -4.53 1.29 -7.08
N ILE A 59 -3.59 1.98 -6.42
CA ILE A 59 -3.03 1.54 -5.15
C ILE A 59 -3.20 2.63 -4.09
N ILE A 60 -3.87 2.30 -3.00
CA ILE A 60 -3.97 3.15 -1.81
C ILE A 60 -2.82 2.80 -0.87
N VAL A 61 -2.10 3.81 -0.37
CA VAL A 61 -1.08 3.63 0.67
C VAL A 61 -1.41 4.53 1.85
N THR A 62 -1.65 3.95 3.02
CA THR A 62 -1.90 4.72 4.25
C THR A 62 -0.60 5.09 4.95
N GLY A 63 -0.54 6.29 5.56
CA GLY A 63 0.69 6.82 6.13
C GLY A 63 1.74 7.10 5.05
N ALA A 64 1.30 7.60 3.88
CA ALA A 64 2.14 7.74 2.70
C ALA A 64 2.71 9.15 2.49
N ALA A 65 2.52 10.07 3.42
CA ALA A 65 3.14 11.40 3.34
C ALA A 65 4.65 11.36 3.57
N MET A 66 5.19 10.36 4.29
CA MET A 66 6.61 10.24 4.60
C MET A 66 7.04 8.79 4.87
N GLY A 67 8.35 8.59 5.05
CA GLY A 67 8.95 7.34 5.52
C GLY A 67 8.77 6.15 4.58
N PHE A 68 8.47 4.97 5.15
CA PHE A 68 8.23 3.77 4.33
C PHE A 68 7.05 3.96 3.38
N GLY A 69 5.95 4.58 3.83
CA GLY A 69 4.75 4.76 3.01
C GLY A 69 5.02 5.62 1.78
N GLU A 70 5.71 6.76 1.93
CA GLU A 70 6.13 7.62 0.80
C GLU A 70 7.04 6.86 -0.16
N GLY A 71 8.05 6.19 0.38
CA GLY A 71 9.01 5.46 -0.45
C GLY A 71 8.38 4.31 -1.24
N ILE A 72 7.48 3.54 -0.63
CA ILE A 72 6.72 2.47 -1.30
C ILE A 72 5.82 3.06 -2.39
N ALA A 73 5.06 4.11 -2.05
CA ALA A 73 4.17 4.79 -3.00
C ALA A 73 4.94 5.34 -4.21
N ARG A 74 6.09 5.97 -3.98
CA ARG A 74 6.99 6.47 -5.03
C ARG A 74 7.49 5.36 -5.96
N CYS A 75 7.95 4.24 -5.39
CA CYS A 75 8.42 3.12 -6.20
C CYS A 75 7.30 2.48 -7.02
N LEU A 76 6.10 2.34 -6.46
CA LEU A 76 4.93 1.83 -7.19
C LEU A 76 4.47 2.79 -8.30
N LEU A 77 4.55 4.11 -8.07
CA LEU A 77 4.31 5.11 -9.11
C LEU A 77 5.29 4.95 -10.29
N GLN A 78 6.56 4.70 -10.01
CA GLN A 78 7.59 4.45 -11.03
C GLN A 78 7.32 3.16 -11.83
N GLU A 79 6.63 2.20 -11.21
CA GLU A 79 6.13 0.99 -11.86
C GLU A 79 4.78 1.18 -12.57
N GLY A 80 4.34 2.43 -12.74
CA GLY A 80 3.16 2.79 -13.54
C GLY A 80 1.83 2.77 -12.78
N ALA A 81 1.83 2.65 -11.45
CA ALA A 81 0.61 2.70 -10.66
C ALA A 81 -0.02 4.09 -10.57
N ASN A 82 -1.33 4.14 -10.38
CA ASN A 82 -2.04 5.28 -9.84
C ASN A 82 -2.01 5.20 -8.32
N ILE A 83 -1.60 6.27 -7.64
CA ILE A 83 -1.34 6.27 -6.20
C ILE A 83 -2.33 7.17 -5.46
N VAL A 84 -2.91 6.63 -4.39
CA VAL A 84 -3.65 7.43 -3.40
C VAL A 84 -2.81 7.55 -2.15
N VAL A 85 -2.29 8.74 -1.91
CA VAL A 85 -1.56 9.11 -0.69
C VAL A 85 -2.59 9.41 0.41
N ALA A 86 -2.80 8.45 1.30
CA ALA A 86 -3.73 8.58 2.42
C ALA A 86 -2.95 8.87 3.71
N ASP A 87 -3.09 10.07 4.24
CA ASP A 87 -2.34 10.50 5.44
C ASP A 87 -3.13 11.51 6.27
N LEU A 88 -2.81 11.61 7.54
CA LEU A 88 -3.38 12.61 8.44
C LEU A 88 -2.76 14.00 8.20
N ASN A 89 -1.48 14.04 7.80
CA ASN A 89 -0.73 15.26 7.54
C ASN A 89 -1.01 15.80 6.14
N GLU A 90 -1.94 16.75 6.07
CA GLU A 90 -2.43 17.31 4.81
C GLU A 90 -1.35 18.11 4.05
N GLU A 91 -0.54 18.89 4.75
CA GLU A 91 0.48 19.73 4.13
C GLU A 91 1.55 18.87 3.46
N VAL A 92 2.13 17.93 4.21
CA VAL A 92 3.18 17.03 3.68
C VAL A 92 2.60 16.10 2.61
N GLY A 93 1.37 15.59 2.80
CA GLY A 93 0.72 14.71 1.84
C GLY A 93 0.46 15.38 0.48
N LYS A 94 0.01 16.64 0.47
CA LYS A 94 -0.16 17.43 -0.77
C LYS A 94 1.17 17.67 -1.48
N ALA A 95 2.21 18.07 -0.74
CA ALA A 95 3.54 18.25 -1.29
C ALA A 95 4.12 16.95 -1.88
N THR A 96 3.85 15.81 -1.25
CA THR A 96 4.24 14.49 -1.77
C THR A 96 3.54 14.16 -3.08
N VAL A 97 2.25 14.46 -3.21
CA VAL A 97 1.49 14.26 -4.46
C VAL A 97 1.99 15.16 -5.59
N GLU A 98 2.29 16.43 -5.32
CA GLU A 98 2.89 17.33 -6.31
C GLU A 98 4.22 16.78 -6.84
N LYS A 99 5.09 16.31 -5.94
CA LYS A 99 6.34 15.63 -6.29
C LYS A 99 6.10 14.39 -7.16
N PHE A 100 5.12 13.55 -6.80
CA PHE A 100 4.78 12.33 -7.53
C PHE A 100 4.27 12.62 -8.95
N ASN A 101 3.35 13.57 -9.09
CA ASN A 101 2.80 13.96 -10.38
C ASN A 101 3.86 14.61 -11.29
N SER A 102 4.81 15.35 -10.71
CA SER A 102 5.97 15.88 -11.44
C SER A 102 6.89 14.75 -11.93
N LEU A 103 7.13 13.72 -11.12
CA LEU A 103 7.93 12.55 -11.50
C LEU A 103 7.25 11.73 -12.61
N ALA A 104 5.94 11.50 -12.50
CA ALA A 104 5.16 10.74 -13.46
C ALA A 104 4.86 11.54 -14.74
N LYS A 105 5.07 12.85 -14.74
CA LYS A 105 4.67 13.78 -15.82
C LYS A 105 3.18 13.67 -16.18
N SER A 106 2.35 13.31 -15.22
CA SER A 106 0.91 13.09 -15.36
C SER A 106 0.22 13.08 -13.98
N ASN A 107 -1.10 13.22 -13.95
CA ASN A 107 -1.90 13.20 -12.71
C ASN A 107 -2.17 11.75 -12.26
N ARG A 108 -1.14 11.02 -11.88
CA ARG A 108 -1.23 9.63 -11.38
C ARG A 108 -1.28 9.52 -9.86
N ALA A 109 -1.23 10.63 -9.13
CA ALA A 109 -1.32 10.62 -7.68
C ALA A 109 -2.34 11.64 -7.18
N ILE A 110 -3.09 11.25 -6.14
CA ILE A 110 -3.99 12.15 -5.39
C ILE A 110 -3.69 12.04 -3.89
N PHE A 111 -4.03 13.09 -3.15
CA PHE A 111 -4.01 13.09 -1.70
C PHE A 111 -5.42 13.00 -1.13
N VAL A 112 -5.62 12.14 -0.15
CA VAL A 112 -6.85 12.08 0.65
C VAL A 112 -6.50 12.14 2.13
N LYS A 113 -6.96 13.19 2.81
CA LYS A 113 -6.77 13.32 4.26
C LYS A 113 -7.50 12.19 4.98
N THR A 114 -6.75 11.34 5.69
CA THR A 114 -7.29 10.11 6.25
C THR A 114 -6.81 9.88 7.66
N ASN A 115 -7.76 9.71 8.58
CA ASN A 115 -7.55 9.15 9.90
C ASN A 115 -7.94 7.67 9.89
N VAL A 116 -6.96 6.78 9.86
CA VAL A 116 -7.21 5.31 9.81
C VAL A 116 -7.89 4.77 11.09
N GLY A 117 -7.89 5.54 12.18
CA GLY A 117 -8.59 5.21 13.42
C GLY A 117 -10.10 5.52 13.39
N GLU A 118 -10.64 6.00 12.25
CA GLU A 118 -12.04 6.45 12.10
C GLU A 118 -12.65 5.88 10.82
N ILE A 119 -13.70 5.10 10.96
CA ILE A 119 -14.36 4.40 9.83
C ILE A 119 -14.85 5.40 8.78
N GLN A 120 -15.49 6.49 9.20
CA GLN A 120 -16.02 7.51 8.28
C GLN A 120 -14.91 8.14 7.41
N SER A 121 -13.70 8.32 7.97
CA SER A 121 -12.56 8.84 7.22
C SER A 121 -12.06 7.82 6.17
N ILE A 122 -12.15 6.53 6.49
CA ILE A 122 -11.80 5.45 5.56
C ILE A 122 -12.85 5.30 4.46
N GLU A 123 -14.13 5.46 4.77
CA GLU A 123 -15.21 5.47 3.77
C GLU A 123 -14.99 6.60 2.76
N ASN A 124 -14.67 7.81 3.24
CA ASN A 124 -14.32 8.93 2.37
C ASN A 124 -13.08 8.62 1.51
N LEU A 125 -12.03 8.00 2.07
CA LEU A 125 -10.85 7.57 1.31
C LEU A 125 -11.23 6.65 0.15
N VAL A 126 -12.05 5.65 0.42
CA VAL A 126 -12.53 4.70 -0.59
C VAL A 126 -13.37 5.39 -1.66
N GLN A 127 -14.29 6.26 -1.25
CA GLN A 127 -15.12 7.03 -2.18
C GLN A 127 -14.28 7.91 -3.10
N GLU A 128 -13.36 8.71 -2.55
CA GLU A 128 -12.46 9.57 -3.32
C GLU A 128 -11.58 8.75 -4.30
N THR A 129 -11.11 7.58 -3.86
CA THR A 129 -10.32 6.70 -4.73
C THR A 129 -11.14 6.22 -5.92
N VAL A 130 -12.35 5.71 -5.67
CA VAL A 130 -13.22 5.21 -6.74
C VAL A 130 -13.67 6.34 -7.68
N CYS A 131 -13.99 7.52 -7.15
CA CYS A 131 -14.38 8.68 -7.97
C CYS A 131 -13.24 9.15 -8.89
N ASN A 132 -11.98 9.08 -8.45
CA ASN A 132 -10.85 9.55 -9.23
C ASN A 132 -10.25 8.50 -10.17
N PHE A 133 -10.21 7.23 -9.75
CA PHE A 133 -9.51 6.16 -10.48
C PHE A 133 -10.38 4.96 -10.88
N GLY A 134 -11.60 4.88 -10.38
CA GLY A 134 -12.57 3.86 -10.77
C GLY A 134 -12.40 2.49 -10.13
N ALA A 135 -11.28 2.22 -9.45
CA ALA A 135 -10.95 0.90 -8.89
C ALA A 135 -10.03 1.00 -7.68
N ILE A 136 -9.90 -0.11 -6.93
CA ILE A 136 -8.89 -0.34 -5.89
C ILE A 136 -8.26 -1.71 -6.14
N ASP A 137 -7.14 -1.74 -6.86
CA ASP A 137 -6.45 -3.01 -7.15
C ASP A 137 -5.66 -3.50 -5.94
N CYS A 138 -5.00 -2.60 -5.23
CA CYS A 138 -4.25 -2.95 -4.03
C CYS A 138 -4.46 -1.91 -2.93
N PHE A 139 -4.68 -2.38 -1.71
CA PHE A 139 -4.70 -1.55 -0.51
C PHE A 139 -3.50 -1.88 0.37
N ILE A 140 -2.65 -0.89 0.66
CA ILE A 140 -1.47 -1.02 1.51
C ILE A 140 -1.72 -0.36 2.86
N SER A 141 -1.96 -1.18 3.88
CA SER A 141 -2.09 -0.74 5.27
C SER A 141 -0.71 -0.52 5.87
N ASN A 142 -0.18 0.70 5.72
CA ASN A 142 1.16 1.06 6.21
C ASN A 142 1.11 2.00 7.42
N ALA A 143 0.08 2.84 7.58
CA ALA A 143 -0.04 3.75 8.71
C ALA A 143 0.20 3.04 10.04
N GLY A 144 1.04 3.63 10.87
CA GLY A 144 1.39 3.07 12.17
C GLY A 144 2.09 4.08 13.07
N VAL A 145 1.98 3.86 14.37
CA VAL A 145 2.59 4.70 15.40
C VAL A 145 3.42 3.86 16.36
N LEU A 146 4.39 4.49 16.95
CA LEU A 146 5.26 3.91 17.97
C LEU A 146 5.18 4.72 19.27
N ARG A 147 4.95 4.02 20.38
CA ARG A 147 5.18 4.52 21.73
C ARG A 147 5.94 3.43 22.48
N ALA A 148 7.22 3.69 22.73
CA ALA A 148 8.04 2.77 23.51
C ALA A 148 7.89 3.08 25.00
N GLY A 149 7.98 2.05 25.84
CA GLY A 149 7.96 2.18 27.29
C GLY A 149 8.11 0.81 27.94
N SER A 150 8.66 0.77 29.15
CA SER A 150 8.65 -0.43 29.99
C SER A 150 7.23 -0.74 30.46
N LEU A 151 7.01 -1.89 31.11
CA LEU A 151 5.71 -2.20 31.74
C LEU A 151 5.31 -1.15 32.79
N GLU A 152 6.29 -0.54 33.43
CA GLU A 152 6.06 0.44 34.49
C GLU A 152 5.75 1.84 33.90
N ASP A 153 6.34 2.18 32.74
CA ASP A 153 6.22 3.52 32.14
C ASP A 153 5.08 3.62 31.12
N MET A 154 4.61 2.49 30.57
CA MET A 154 3.54 2.48 29.55
C MET A 154 2.19 2.81 30.18
N THR A 155 1.61 3.93 29.81
CA THR A 155 0.27 4.28 30.27
C THR A 155 -0.81 3.53 29.46
N PRO A 156 -1.99 3.26 30.07
CA PRO A 156 -3.13 2.67 29.36
C PRO A 156 -3.49 3.45 28.08
N GLU A 157 -3.50 4.76 28.13
CA GLU A 157 -3.86 5.64 27.01
C GLU A 157 -2.88 5.49 25.84
N ASN A 158 -1.58 5.39 26.13
CA ASN A 158 -0.56 5.15 25.10
C ASN A 158 -0.69 3.74 24.50
N PHE A 159 -1.00 2.74 25.33
CA PHE A 159 -1.23 1.37 24.88
C PHE A 159 -2.46 1.29 23.96
N GLU A 160 -3.57 1.90 24.36
CA GLU A 160 -4.82 1.97 23.59
C GLU A 160 -4.62 2.73 22.28
N PHE A 161 -3.92 3.86 22.31
CA PHE A 161 -3.61 4.64 21.12
C PHE A 161 -2.81 3.82 20.09
N VAL A 162 -1.75 3.11 20.55
CA VAL A 162 -0.94 2.27 19.66
C VAL A 162 -1.78 1.12 19.11
N THR A 163 -2.61 0.48 19.96
CA THR A 163 -3.51 -0.60 19.54
C THR A 163 -4.54 -0.13 18.52
N LYS A 164 -5.15 1.03 18.76
CA LYS A 164 -6.13 1.62 17.85
C LYS A 164 -5.55 1.83 16.44
N ILE A 165 -4.34 2.37 16.34
CA ILE A 165 -3.75 2.72 15.04
C ILE A 165 -3.07 1.52 14.37
N ASN A 166 -2.37 0.66 15.12
CA ASN A 166 -1.59 -0.43 14.52
C ASN A 166 -2.37 -1.73 14.31
N TYR A 167 -3.48 -1.92 15.03
CA TYR A 167 -4.28 -3.14 15.01
C TYR A 167 -5.72 -2.90 14.56
N ASN A 168 -6.49 -2.07 15.30
CA ASN A 168 -7.90 -1.84 14.96
C ASN A 168 -8.07 -1.18 13.59
N ALA A 169 -7.20 -0.24 13.24
CA ALA A 169 -7.27 0.45 11.95
C ALA A 169 -7.06 -0.50 10.77
N TYR A 170 -6.25 -1.54 10.90
CA TYR A 170 -6.10 -2.56 9.86
C TYR A 170 -7.43 -3.30 9.61
N PHE A 171 -8.14 -3.66 10.69
CA PHE A 171 -9.49 -4.22 10.56
C PHE A 171 -10.46 -3.22 9.91
N TYR A 172 -10.49 -1.96 10.35
CA TYR A 172 -11.40 -0.95 9.80
C TYR A 172 -11.17 -0.73 8.30
N CYS A 173 -9.93 -0.57 7.90
CA CYS A 173 -9.56 -0.40 6.50
C CYS A 173 -9.94 -1.63 5.66
N THR A 174 -9.58 -2.83 6.12
CA THR A 174 -9.90 -4.08 5.41
C THR A 174 -11.41 -4.24 5.24
N LYS A 175 -12.19 -3.94 6.29
CA LYS A 175 -13.66 -4.01 6.26
C LYS A 175 -14.25 -3.13 5.16
N VAL A 176 -13.84 -1.87 5.07
CA VAL A 176 -14.41 -0.91 4.10
C VAL A 176 -13.91 -1.18 2.69
N VAL A 177 -12.60 -1.37 2.50
CA VAL A 177 -11.97 -1.61 1.20
C VAL A 177 -12.48 -2.90 0.55
N SER A 178 -12.61 -3.98 1.33
CA SER A 178 -13.05 -5.27 0.81
C SER A 178 -14.46 -5.25 0.20
N LEU A 179 -15.33 -4.33 0.62
CA LEU A 179 -16.67 -4.18 0.02
C LEU A 179 -16.57 -3.77 -1.46
N VAL A 180 -15.71 -2.81 -1.77
CA VAL A 180 -15.48 -2.37 -3.16
C VAL A 180 -14.75 -3.47 -3.94
N GLN A 181 -13.71 -4.07 -3.36
CA GLN A 181 -12.95 -5.13 -4.02
C GLN A 181 -13.82 -6.37 -4.32
N LYS A 182 -14.75 -6.75 -3.42
CA LYS A 182 -15.72 -7.84 -3.68
C LYS A 182 -16.63 -7.53 -4.89
N LEU A 183 -17.09 -6.29 -5.00
CA LEU A 183 -17.88 -5.86 -6.15
C LEU A 183 -17.03 -5.89 -7.43
N GLN A 184 -15.84 -5.34 -7.36
CA GLN A 184 -14.90 -5.24 -8.46
C GLN A 184 -14.51 -6.63 -9.01
N THR A 185 -14.11 -7.55 -8.15
CA THR A 185 -13.71 -8.91 -8.53
C THR A 185 -14.88 -9.73 -9.08
N LYS A 186 -16.12 -9.47 -8.64
CA LYS A 186 -17.32 -10.14 -9.17
C LYS A 186 -17.48 -9.91 -10.67
N TYR A 187 -17.16 -8.72 -11.16
CA TYR A 187 -17.33 -8.33 -12.58
C TYR A 187 -16.01 -8.31 -13.37
N ALA A 188 -14.89 -8.52 -12.72
CA ALA A 188 -13.58 -8.60 -13.36
C ALA A 188 -13.38 -9.97 -14.04
N LYS A 189 -12.37 -10.03 -14.92
CA LYS A 189 -11.94 -11.29 -15.56
C LYS A 189 -11.60 -12.34 -14.49
N PRO A 190 -11.75 -13.64 -14.80
CA PRO A 190 -11.51 -14.73 -13.84
C PRO A 190 -10.08 -14.80 -13.27
N ASP A 191 -9.10 -14.31 -14.00
CA ASP A 191 -7.67 -14.24 -13.63
C ASP A 191 -7.29 -12.96 -12.85
N TYR A 192 -8.24 -12.05 -12.64
CA TYR A 192 -8.02 -10.85 -11.86
C TYR A 192 -8.17 -11.13 -10.36
N TYR A 193 -7.18 -10.66 -9.58
CA TYR A 193 -7.17 -10.65 -8.13
C TYR A 193 -6.93 -9.23 -7.61
N ALA A 194 -7.59 -8.91 -6.51
CA ALA A 194 -7.30 -7.70 -5.74
C ALA A 194 -6.43 -8.06 -4.53
N ASP A 195 -5.71 -7.07 -4.00
CA ASP A 195 -4.77 -7.25 -2.91
C ASP A 195 -5.05 -6.35 -1.71
N ILE A 196 -4.85 -6.90 -0.51
CA ILE A 196 -4.73 -6.15 0.74
C ILE A 196 -3.41 -6.56 1.37
N ILE A 197 -2.48 -5.60 1.52
CA ILE A 197 -1.14 -5.86 2.03
C ILE A 197 -0.91 -5.02 3.28
N GLN A 198 -0.63 -5.66 4.41
CA GLN A 198 -0.21 -4.97 5.62
C GLN A 198 1.31 -4.78 5.62
N ILE A 199 1.77 -3.55 5.79
CA ILE A 199 3.17 -3.31 6.18
C ILE A 199 3.27 -3.50 7.69
N ASN A 200 3.70 -4.69 8.04
CA ASN A 200 3.85 -5.14 9.41
C ASN A 200 5.22 -4.71 9.98
N SER A 201 5.97 -5.60 10.57
CA SER A 201 7.33 -5.38 11.09
C SER A 201 7.96 -6.72 11.46
N LYS A 202 9.30 -6.77 11.52
CA LYS A 202 9.98 -7.86 12.24
C LYS A 202 9.47 -8.04 13.68
N SER A 203 8.94 -6.97 14.29
CA SER A 203 8.33 -7.02 15.63
C SER A 203 6.99 -7.75 15.66
N GLY A 204 6.40 -8.09 14.53
CA GLY A 204 5.27 -9.01 14.42
C GLY A 204 5.68 -10.48 14.37
N LEU A 205 6.96 -10.76 14.16
CA LEU A 205 7.53 -12.13 14.14
C LEU A 205 8.32 -12.46 15.41
N ARG A 206 8.76 -11.42 16.14
CA ARG A 206 9.56 -11.60 17.37
C ARG A 206 9.26 -10.47 18.35
N GLY A 207 9.04 -10.84 19.64
CA GLY A 207 8.81 -9.88 20.73
C GLY A 207 9.98 -8.88 20.89
N SER A 208 9.65 -7.70 21.39
CA SER A 208 10.60 -6.59 21.53
C SER A 208 10.49 -5.97 22.93
N LYS A 209 11.61 -5.92 23.65
CA LYS A 209 11.68 -5.32 25.00
C LYS A 209 11.31 -3.83 24.95
N ALA A 210 10.52 -3.38 25.91
CA ALA A 210 10.03 -2.00 26.04
C ALA A 210 9.29 -1.46 24.80
N ASN A 211 8.66 -2.37 24.04
CA ASN A 211 7.91 -2.03 22.80
C ASN A 211 6.73 -2.99 22.59
N PHE A 212 6.19 -3.52 23.68
CA PHE A 212 5.20 -4.59 23.65
C PHE A 212 3.85 -4.17 23.05
N ALA A 213 3.42 -2.91 23.24
CA ALA A 213 2.20 -2.39 22.62
C ALA A 213 2.29 -2.46 21.08
N TYR A 214 3.41 -1.97 20.52
CA TYR A 214 3.68 -2.05 19.09
C TYR A 214 3.82 -3.51 18.61
N ALA A 215 4.64 -4.30 19.29
CA ALA A 215 4.85 -5.71 18.95
C ALA A 215 3.55 -6.50 19.02
N GLY A 216 2.76 -6.32 20.08
CA GLY A 216 1.45 -6.97 20.24
C GLY A 216 0.49 -6.65 19.09
N GLY A 217 0.40 -5.37 18.68
CA GLY A 217 -0.40 -4.95 17.54
C GLY A 217 0.09 -5.57 16.22
N LYS A 218 1.41 -5.68 16.03
CA LYS A 218 2.01 -6.29 14.82
C LYS A 218 1.85 -7.81 14.80
N PHE A 219 1.99 -8.52 15.94
CA PHE A 219 1.64 -9.95 16.05
C PHE A 219 0.16 -10.19 15.76
N GLY A 220 -0.72 -9.41 16.38
CA GLY A 220 -2.16 -9.48 16.11
C GLY A 220 -2.50 -9.22 14.65
N GLY A 221 -1.80 -8.29 14.00
CA GLY A 221 -1.94 -8.00 12.57
C GLY A 221 -1.66 -9.19 11.67
N ILE A 222 -0.69 -10.05 12.00
CA ILE A 222 -0.44 -11.31 11.27
C ILE A 222 -1.63 -12.26 11.44
N GLY A 223 -2.17 -12.39 12.65
CA GLY A 223 -3.37 -13.18 12.90
C GLY A 223 -4.59 -12.69 12.12
N LEU A 224 -4.79 -11.35 12.06
CA LEU A 224 -5.83 -10.75 11.23
C LEU A 224 -5.59 -11.03 9.74
N THR A 225 -4.35 -10.94 9.25
CA THR A 225 -3.99 -11.23 7.85
C THR A 225 -4.43 -12.64 7.47
N GLN A 226 -4.14 -13.64 8.30
CA GLN A 226 -4.53 -15.03 8.07
C GLN A 226 -6.06 -15.20 8.06
N SER A 227 -6.74 -14.60 9.03
CA SER A 227 -8.20 -14.70 9.14
C SER A 227 -8.90 -14.01 7.95
N PHE A 228 -8.46 -12.81 7.57
CA PHE A 228 -9.00 -12.10 6.42
C PHE A 228 -8.71 -12.82 5.10
N ALA A 229 -7.53 -13.46 4.98
CA ALA A 229 -7.20 -14.27 3.82
C ALA A 229 -8.20 -15.41 3.62
N LEU A 230 -8.55 -16.13 4.70
CA LEU A 230 -9.55 -17.20 4.64
C LEU A 230 -10.94 -16.68 4.25
N GLU A 231 -11.36 -15.54 4.80
CA GLU A 231 -12.67 -14.94 4.47
C GLU A 231 -12.74 -14.38 3.07
N LEU A 232 -11.65 -13.80 2.55
CA LEU A 232 -11.66 -13.03 1.32
C LEU A 232 -11.18 -13.80 0.08
N ALA A 233 -10.49 -14.93 0.26
CA ALA A 233 -10.03 -15.80 -0.83
C ALA A 233 -11.16 -16.24 -1.79
N PRO A 234 -12.38 -16.61 -1.33
CA PRO A 234 -13.48 -16.96 -2.23
C PRO A 234 -13.89 -15.82 -3.17
N TYR A 235 -13.57 -14.59 -2.81
CA TYR A 235 -13.83 -13.39 -3.62
C TYR A 235 -12.63 -12.97 -4.48
N ARG A 236 -11.58 -13.79 -4.60
CA ARG A 236 -10.35 -13.46 -5.31
C ARG A 236 -9.66 -12.19 -4.78
N ILE A 237 -9.70 -12.00 -3.47
CA ILE A 237 -8.98 -10.95 -2.75
C ILE A 237 -7.91 -11.63 -1.92
N LYS A 238 -6.65 -11.35 -2.21
CA LYS A 238 -5.51 -11.85 -1.46
C LYS A 238 -5.19 -10.90 -0.31
N VAL A 239 -4.87 -11.46 0.86
CA VAL A 239 -4.50 -10.69 2.04
C VAL A 239 -3.19 -11.21 2.57
N ASN A 240 -2.16 -10.36 2.58
CA ASN A 240 -0.82 -10.72 3.01
C ASN A 240 -0.19 -9.63 3.90
N SER A 241 0.84 -9.99 4.64
CA SER A 241 1.67 -9.06 5.42
C SER A 241 3.11 -9.07 4.90
N ILE A 242 3.74 -7.92 4.85
CA ILE A 242 5.20 -7.79 4.72
C ILE A 242 5.74 -7.37 6.08
N CYS A 243 6.82 -8.02 6.52
CA CYS A 243 7.46 -7.78 7.81
C CYS A 243 8.87 -7.17 7.59
N PRO A 244 8.98 -5.84 7.39
CA PRO A 244 10.27 -5.19 7.15
C PRO A 244 11.19 -5.22 8.36
N GLY A 245 12.49 -5.18 8.10
CA GLY A 245 13.51 -4.78 9.05
C GLY A 245 13.50 -3.26 9.31
N ASN A 246 14.55 -2.76 9.95
CA ASN A 246 14.67 -1.34 10.22
C ASN A 246 15.07 -0.55 8.97
N TYR A 247 14.38 0.56 8.72
CA TYR A 247 14.72 1.54 7.70
C TYR A 247 15.65 2.61 8.32
N TYR A 248 16.95 2.31 8.38
CA TYR A 248 17.93 3.16 9.06
C TYR A 248 18.13 4.53 8.43
N ASP A 249 17.92 4.66 7.12
CA ASP A 249 18.02 5.94 6.43
C ASP A 249 16.70 6.73 6.42
N GLY A 250 15.62 6.12 6.96
CA GLY A 250 14.33 6.79 7.11
C GLY A 250 14.27 7.74 8.31
N PRO A 251 13.32 8.70 8.31
CA PRO A 251 13.28 9.80 9.29
C PRO A 251 13.17 9.33 10.75
N LEU A 252 12.54 8.19 11.02
CA LEU A 252 12.46 7.63 12.38
C LEU A 252 13.86 7.36 12.98
N TRP A 253 14.84 6.98 12.17
CA TRP A 253 16.18 6.65 12.62
C TRP A 253 17.17 7.79 12.38
N SER A 254 17.10 8.43 11.21
CA SER A 254 18.13 9.35 10.70
C SER A 254 17.85 10.82 10.95
N ASP A 255 16.69 11.20 11.52
CA ASP A 255 16.41 12.59 11.85
C ASP A 255 17.52 13.13 12.76
N PRO A 256 18.17 14.27 12.38
CA PRO A 256 19.36 14.76 13.08
C PRO A 256 19.07 15.32 14.48
N VAL A 257 17.80 15.53 14.82
CA VAL A 257 17.38 16.07 16.12
C VAL A 257 16.68 15.02 16.97
N ASN A 258 15.70 14.33 16.38
CA ASN A 258 14.79 13.41 17.07
C ASN A 258 14.93 11.96 16.62
N GLY A 259 15.85 11.64 15.71
CA GLY A 259 16.04 10.27 15.22
C GLY A 259 16.53 9.31 16.30
N LEU A 260 16.20 8.03 16.13
CA LEU A 260 16.57 7.00 17.11
C LEU A 260 18.08 6.87 17.31
N PHE A 261 18.90 7.15 16.29
CA PHE A 261 20.35 7.14 16.45
C PHE A 261 20.82 8.21 17.45
N VAL A 262 20.28 9.42 17.36
CA VAL A 262 20.57 10.51 18.31
C VAL A 262 20.08 10.16 19.71
N GLN A 263 18.84 9.69 19.82
CA GLN A 263 18.26 9.31 21.10
C GLN A 263 19.08 8.20 21.80
N TYR A 264 19.53 7.21 21.04
CA TYR A 264 20.27 6.06 21.58
C TYR A 264 21.71 6.42 21.94
N LEU A 265 22.33 7.34 21.20
CA LEU A 265 23.64 7.90 21.58
C LEU A 265 23.53 8.65 22.92
N ASN A 266 22.55 9.57 23.02
CA ASN A 266 22.35 10.39 24.22
C ASN A 266 21.97 9.56 25.46
N ALA A 267 21.21 8.48 25.26
CA ALA A 267 20.82 7.56 26.33
C ALA A 267 21.90 6.50 26.66
N GLY A 268 23.07 6.53 26.01
CA GLY A 268 24.15 5.56 26.24
C GLY A 268 23.75 4.12 25.97
N LYS A 269 22.77 3.87 25.06
CA LYS A 269 22.25 2.50 24.78
C LYS A 269 23.26 1.60 24.12
N VAL A 270 24.27 2.15 23.47
CA VAL A 270 25.33 1.40 22.81
C VAL A 270 26.63 1.62 23.59
N PRO A 271 27.11 0.64 24.36
CA PRO A 271 28.31 0.79 25.15
C PRO A 271 29.52 1.21 24.31
N GLY A 272 30.21 2.27 24.71
CA GLY A 272 31.41 2.77 24.02
C GLY A 272 31.17 3.63 22.77
N ALA A 273 29.92 3.78 22.31
CA ALA A 273 29.61 4.67 21.19
C ALA A 273 29.86 6.13 21.56
N LYS A 274 30.53 6.87 20.69
CA LYS A 274 30.83 8.29 20.84
C LYS A 274 30.15 9.15 19.77
N THR A 275 29.75 8.55 18.68
CA THR A 275 29.16 9.20 17.51
C THR A 275 27.88 8.50 17.07
N ILE A 276 27.06 9.19 16.26
CA ILE A 276 25.89 8.62 15.60
C ILE A 276 26.30 7.42 14.72
N ASP A 277 27.45 7.52 14.04
CA ASP A 277 27.98 6.45 13.18
C ASP A 277 28.32 5.19 13.97
N ASP A 278 28.83 5.32 15.19
CA ASP A 278 29.07 4.17 16.08
C ASP A 278 27.75 3.44 16.41
N VAL A 279 26.71 4.23 16.71
CA VAL A 279 25.37 3.67 16.97
C VAL A 279 24.80 3.00 15.72
N LYS A 280 24.92 3.64 14.56
CA LYS A 280 24.50 3.08 13.27
C LYS A 280 25.24 1.78 12.96
N ALA A 281 26.55 1.78 13.11
CA ALA A 281 27.38 0.58 12.89
C ALA A 281 26.98 -0.58 13.82
N PHE A 282 26.72 -0.28 15.11
CA PHE A 282 26.25 -1.27 16.06
C PHE A 282 24.93 -1.91 15.60
N TYR A 283 23.91 -1.10 15.24
CA TYR A 283 22.62 -1.62 14.82
C TYR A 283 22.71 -2.37 13.48
N LEU A 284 23.53 -1.92 12.54
CA LEU A 284 23.82 -2.66 11.31
C LEU A 284 24.51 -3.99 11.58
N SER A 285 25.38 -4.06 12.60
CA SER A 285 26.04 -5.30 13.00
C SER A 285 25.07 -6.38 13.49
N GLN A 286 23.89 -6.00 13.95
CA GLN A 286 22.81 -6.92 14.37
C GLN A 286 22.02 -7.49 13.19
N VAL A 287 22.24 -6.99 11.96
CA VAL A 287 21.60 -7.50 10.75
C VAL A 287 22.59 -8.41 10.02
N PRO A 288 22.28 -9.68 9.79
CA PRO A 288 23.21 -10.60 9.09
C PRO A 288 23.74 -10.06 7.76
N MET A 289 22.86 -9.49 6.93
CA MET A 289 23.23 -8.87 5.64
C MET A 289 23.90 -7.49 5.76
N ARG A 290 24.11 -6.97 6.98
CA ARG A 290 24.78 -5.68 7.26
C ARG A 290 24.14 -4.47 6.55
N LYS A 291 22.88 -4.54 6.19
CA LYS A 291 22.15 -3.43 5.57
C LYS A 291 20.77 -3.21 6.21
N GLY A 292 20.29 -1.99 6.19
CA GLY A 292 18.92 -1.68 6.54
C GLY A 292 17.93 -2.18 5.46
N CYS A 293 16.65 -2.24 5.83
CA CYS A 293 15.58 -2.46 4.88
C CYS A 293 15.18 -1.12 4.26
N THR A 294 15.02 -1.07 2.95
CA THR A 294 14.63 0.14 2.22
C THR A 294 13.21 0.04 1.67
N PRO A 295 12.57 1.16 1.31
CA PRO A 295 11.29 1.14 0.61
C PRO A 295 11.33 0.33 -0.69
N GLU A 296 12.43 0.36 -1.42
CA GLU A 296 12.65 -0.42 -2.65
C GLU A 296 12.65 -1.92 -2.36
N ASP A 297 13.27 -2.36 -1.26
CA ASP A 297 13.24 -3.77 -0.83
C ASP A 297 11.80 -4.20 -0.51
N VAL A 298 11.05 -3.37 0.21
CA VAL A 298 9.64 -3.63 0.55
C VAL A 298 8.75 -3.64 -0.69
N THR A 299 8.95 -2.69 -1.61
CA THR A 299 8.17 -2.60 -2.86
C THR A 299 8.35 -3.84 -3.73
N LYS A 300 9.55 -4.42 -3.78
CA LYS A 300 9.76 -5.71 -4.48
C LYS A 300 8.90 -6.82 -3.89
N GLY A 301 8.74 -6.84 -2.57
CA GLY A 301 7.82 -7.75 -1.89
C GLY A 301 6.36 -7.47 -2.22
N VAL A 302 5.95 -6.19 -2.26
CA VAL A 302 4.60 -5.79 -2.68
C VAL A 302 4.30 -6.28 -4.10
N LEU A 303 5.18 -5.99 -5.05
CA LEU A 303 5.03 -6.41 -6.45
C LEU A 303 4.97 -7.94 -6.59
N TYR A 304 5.84 -8.66 -5.87
CA TYR A 304 5.80 -10.12 -5.82
C TYR A 304 4.43 -10.63 -5.37
N LEU A 305 3.90 -10.11 -4.24
CA LEU A 305 2.60 -10.54 -3.72
C LEU A 305 1.45 -10.18 -4.67
N MET A 306 1.51 -9.04 -5.36
CA MET A 306 0.50 -8.66 -6.36
C MET A 306 0.50 -9.58 -7.59
N GLU A 307 1.67 -10.02 -8.03
CA GLU A 307 1.83 -10.92 -9.20
C GLU A 307 1.48 -12.37 -8.90
N GLN A 308 1.64 -12.82 -7.65
CA GLN A 308 1.29 -14.18 -7.25
C GLN A 308 -0.22 -14.38 -7.14
N CYS A 309 -0.74 -15.42 -7.77
CA CYS A 309 -2.15 -15.79 -7.67
C CYS A 309 -2.41 -16.89 -6.63
N GLY A 310 -1.37 -17.58 -6.17
CA GLY A 310 -1.46 -18.70 -5.24
C GLY A 310 -1.13 -18.37 -3.79
N GLU A 311 -0.74 -17.12 -3.48
CA GLU A 311 -0.29 -16.75 -2.13
C GLU A 311 -1.24 -15.78 -1.42
N THR A 312 -1.79 -16.24 -0.29
CA THR A 312 -2.59 -15.43 0.62
C THR A 312 -2.38 -15.90 2.06
N GLY A 313 -2.55 -15.02 3.04
CA GLY A 313 -2.35 -15.31 4.46
C GLY A 313 -0.88 -15.34 4.90
N GLN A 314 0.05 -14.89 4.06
CA GLN A 314 1.48 -14.94 4.33
C GLN A 314 1.98 -13.74 5.16
N ALA A 315 3.03 -13.98 5.96
CA ALA A 315 3.82 -12.95 6.62
C ALA A 315 5.24 -12.99 6.06
N LEU A 316 5.52 -12.19 5.03
CA LEU A 316 6.78 -12.19 4.29
C LEU A 316 7.86 -11.36 5.01
N PRO A 317 8.92 -11.96 5.57
CA PRO A 317 10.00 -11.22 6.20
C PRO A 317 10.95 -10.60 5.16
N ILE A 318 11.20 -9.29 5.27
CA ILE A 318 12.22 -8.56 4.50
C ILE A 318 13.14 -7.87 5.51
N THR A 319 13.98 -8.65 6.19
CA THR A 319 14.69 -8.24 7.41
C THR A 319 16.21 -8.25 7.27
N GLY A 320 16.74 -8.67 6.12
CA GLY A 320 18.18 -8.91 5.97
C GLY A 320 18.70 -10.05 6.85
N GLY A 321 17.81 -11.01 7.20
CA GLY A 321 18.13 -12.15 8.06
C GLY A 321 18.03 -11.86 9.56
N GLN A 322 17.57 -10.68 9.97
CA GLN A 322 17.45 -10.30 11.39
C GLN A 322 16.36 -11.11 12.13
N VAL A 323 15.32 -11.49 11.41
CA VAL A 323 14.25 -12.42 11.82
C VAL A 323 13.87 -13.24 10.60
N MET A 324 13.71 -14.54 10.81
CA MET A 324 13.33 -15.51 9.78
C MET A 324 12.03 -16.18 10.19
#